data_0b7a0c321fdd32b8c7084de26f056fdb
#
_entry.id   0b7a0c321fdd32b8c7084de26f056fdb
#
_cell.length_a   1.000
_cell.length_b   1.000
_cell.length_c   1.000
_cell.angle_alpha   90.00
_cell.angle_beta   90.00
_cell.angle_gamma   90.00
#
_symmetry.space_group_name_H-M   'P 1'
#
loop_
_entity.id
_entity.type
_entity.pdbx_description
1 polymer ?
#
loop_
_entity_poly.entity_id
_entity_poly.type
_entity_poly.pdbx_seq_one_letter_code
_entity_poly.pdbx_strand_id
1 'polypeptide(L)'
;TSAPNFPQGRLFDGYRNRWRQTETIDGIRVVRVKTFISRNEGIALRTLDFVSFMISAFVAGLFERRPDVIAATSPQFFAAVGGWMLATCRRRPFVFELGDLWPASIVAVGAMKPSPALRLVERLELFLYRRSAAVAALTRAFRENLIRRGIDPAKIRVVRNGVDTGRYGRRARDTALAGEWGLADKFVVGYVGTHGMAHALDNVVAAADRLRG
;
A
#
# COMPACT_ATOMS: atom_id res chain seq x y z
N THR A 1 -6.33 0.15 12.45
CA THR A 1 -6.80 0.82 11.23
C THR A 1 -7.64 2.06 11.57
N SER A 2 -8.00 2.88 10.58
CA SER A 2 -8.97 3.98 10.73
C SER A 2 -10.38 3.55 10.31
N ALA A 3 -11.38 4.41 10.53
CA ALA A 3 -12.68 4.23 9.91
C ALA A 3 -12.56 4.38 8.38
N PRO A 4 -13.27 3.56 7.56
CA PRO A 4 -13.21 3.64 6.11
C PRO A 4 -13.63 5.02 5.59
N ASN A 5 -12.78 5.63 4.77
CA ASN A 5 -13.00 6.99 4.22
C ASN A 5 -12.39 7.20 2.83
N PHE A 6 -11.62 6.26 2.32
CA PHE A 6 -10.97 6.35 1.01
C PHE A 6 -11.89 5.84 -0.10
N PRO A 7 -11.92 6.44 -1.31
CA PRO A 7 -11.03 7.54 -1.79
C PRO A 7 -11.54 8.95 -1.52
N GLN A 8 -12.79 9.12 -1.11
CA GLN A 8 -13.50 10.40 -1.11
C GLN A 8 -13.17 11.31 0.08
N GLY A 9 -12.43 10.80 1.11
CA GLY A 9 -12.19 11.54 2.34
C GLY A 9 -13.47 11.80 3.13
N ARG A 10 -14.45 10.91 3.02
CA ARG A 10 -15.71 10.92 3.79
C ARG A 10 -15.92 9.54 4.40
N LEU A 11 -16.43 9.52 5.62
CA LEU A 11 -16.78 8.26 6.28
C LEU A 11 -17.83 7.50 5.47
N PHE A 12 -17.65 6.20 5.37
CA PHE A 12 -18.67 5.31 4.82
C PHE A 12 -19.84 5.19 5.79
N ASP A 13 -21.02 4.91 5.26
CA ASP A 13 -22.23 4.73 6.06
C ASP A 13 -22.04 3.62 7.10
N GLY A 14 -22.58 3.87 8.29
CA GLY A 14 -22.44 2.96 9.43
C GLY A 14 -21.15 3.13 10.24
N TYR A 15 -20.13 3.86 9.73
CA TYR A 15 -18.89 4.11 10.46
C TYR A 15 -18.87 5.48 11.16
N ARG A 16 -18.12 5.54 12.27
CA ARG A 16 -17.89 6.78 13.02
C ARG A 16 -16.41 6.97 13.33
N ASN A 17 -15.93 8.18 13.27
CA ASN A 17 -14.55 8.53 13.59
C ASN A 17 -14.38 8.71 15.13
N ARG A 18 -14.36 7.59 15.86
CA ARG A 18 -14.22 7.53 17.33
C ARG A 18 -12.77 7.33 17.73
N TRP A 19 -12.42 7.73 18.94
CA TRP A 19 -11.07 7.54 19.50
C TRP A 19 -10.62 6.08 19.45
N ARG A 20 -11.52 5.15 19.78
CA ARG A 20 -11.29 3.72 19.68
C ARG A 20 -12.62 3.01 19.45
N GLN A 21 -12.63 2.13 18.48
CA GLN A 21 -13.75 1.22 18.22
C GLN A 21 -13.19 -0.15 17.89
N THR A 22 -13.81 -1.20 18.41
CA THR A 22 -13.39 -2.59 18.16
C THR A 22 -14.52 -3.34 17.51
N GLU A 23 -14.20 -4.12 16.49
CA GLU A 23 -15.10 -5.06 15.82
C GLU A 23 -14.34 -6.34 15.45
N THR A 24 -15.05 -7.39 15.09
CA THR A 24 -14.46 -8.63 14.59
C THR A 24 -14.97 -8.86 13.18
N ILE A 25 -14.04 -9.04 12.24
CA ILE A 25 -14.33 -9.32 10.82
C ILE A 25 -13.60 -10.60 10.46
N ASP A 26 -14.31 -11.62 10.03
CA ASP A 26 -13.76 -12.92 9.65
C ASP A 26 -12.80 -13.53 10.69
N GLY A 27 -13.15 -13.40 11.98
CA GLY A 27 -12.35 -13.87 13.10
C GLY A 27 -11.17 -12.96 13.48
N ILE A 28 -10.90 -11.90 12.72
CA ILE A 28 -9.84 -10.93 12.98
C ILE A 28 -10.38 -9.79 13.84
N ARG A 29 -9.75 -9.55 14.97
CA ARG A 29 -10.07 -8.41 15.83
C ARG A 29 -9.50 -7.13 15.21
N VAL A 30 -10.39 -6.24 14.80
CA VAL A 30 -10.08 -4.95 14.17
C VAL A 30 -10.25 -3.84 15.19
N VAL A 31 -9.20 -3.06 15.44
CA VAL A 31 -9.25 -1.86 16.27
C VAL A 31 -9.16 -0.64 15.37
N ARG A 32 -10.20 0.17 15.37
CA ARG A 32 -10.26 1.43 14.61
C ARG A 32 -9.95 2.58 15.53
N VAL A 33 -9.13 3.50 15.06
CA VAL A 33 -8.70 4.69 15.77
C VAL A 33 -9.15 5.96 15.04
N LYS A 34 -9.30 7.05 15.78
CA LYS A 34 -9.64 8.36 15.24
C LYS A 34 -8.49 8.91 14.42
N THR A 35 -8.81 9.48 13.25
CA THR A 35 -7.86 10.19 12.41
C THR A 35 -8.43 11.55 11.99
N PHE A 36 -7.55 12.43 11.54
CA PHE A 36 -7.97 13.64 10.86
C PHE A 36 -8.36 13.26 9.42
N ILE A 37 -9.65 13.30 9.12
CA ILE A 37 -10.18 12.96 7.80
C ILE A 37 -10.27 14.23 6.97
N SER A 38 -9.65 14.23 5.80
CA SER A 38 -9.72 15.33 4.82
C SER A 38 -10.11 14.80 3.45
N ARG A 39 -10.62 15.70 2.60
CA ARG A 39 -10.92 15.40 1.19
C ARG A 39 -9.62 15.26 0.40
N ASN A 40 -8.77 14.39 0.64
CA ASN A 40 -7.54 14.05 -0.13
C ASN A 40 -6.94 15.18 -1.02
N GLU A 41 -7.19 16.44 -0.67
CA GLU A 41 -6.75 17.63 -1.39
C GLU A 41 -5.53 18.24 -0.69
N GLY A 42 -4.43 18.31 -1.43
CA GLY A 42 -3.18 18.92 -0.97
C GLY A 42 -2.31 18.04 -0.07
N ILE A 43 -0.99 18.28 -0.15
CA ILE A 43 0.02 17.48 0.55
C ILE A 43 -0.07 17.68 2.07
N ALA A 44 -0.32 18.90 2.54
CA ALA A 44 -0.32 19.21 3.96
C ALA A 44 -1.45 18.51 4.73
N LEU A 45 -2.68 18.55 4.22
CA LEU A 45 -3.84 17.89 4.84
C LEU A 45 -3.69 16.37 4.83
N ARG A 46 -3.18 15.79 3.74
CA ARG A 46 -2.87 14.35 3.68
C ARG A 46 -1.78 13.95 4.67
N THR A 47 -0.75 14.78 4.82
CA THR A 47 0.30 14.54 5.82
C THR A 47 -0.28 14.57 7.23
N LEU A 48 -1.17 15.52 7.52
CA LEU A 48 -1.85 15.62 8.82
C LEU A 48 -2.73 14.39 9.10
N ASP A 49 -3.48 13.91 8.11
CA ASP A 49 -4.24 12.66 8.21
C ASP A 49 -3.31 11.49 8.58
N PHE A 50 -2.24 11.30 7.84
CA PHE A 50 -1.29 10.21 8.05
C PHE A 50 -0.57 10.28 9.40
N VAL A 51 -0.16 11.47 9.83
CA VAL A 51 0.46 11.69 11.14
C VAL A 51 -0.54 11.47 12.26
N SER A 52 -1.78 11.94 12.12
CA SER A 52 -2.84 11.71 13.11
C SER A 52 -3.14 10.22 13.28
N PHE A 53 -3.17 9.45 12.17
CA PHE A 53 -3.30 8.01 12.22
C PHE A 53 -2.11 7.36 12.95
N MET A 54 -0.89 7.74 12.60
CA MET A 54 0.33 7.23 13.24
C MET A 54 0.26 7.37 14.76
N ILE A 55 -0.07 8.57 15.24
CA ILE A 55 -0.14 8.87 16.68
C ILE A 55 -1.27 8.07 17.33
N SER A 56 -2.46 8.09 16.76
CA SER A 56 -3.63 7.40 17.31
C SER A 56 -3.44 5.89 17.35
N ALA A 57 -2.86 5.31 16.28
CA ALA A 57 -2.57 3.87 16.21
C ALA A 57 -1.47 3.46 17.19
N PHE A 58 -0.42 4.28 17.34
CA PHE A 58 0.63 4.05 18.33
C PHE A 58 0.06 4.05 19.76
N VAL A 59 -0.69 5.11 20.12
CA VAL A 59 -1.29 5.23 21.47
C VAL A 59 -2.25 4.07 21.74
N ALA A 60 -3.18 3.79 20.82
CA ALA A 60 -4.11 2.66 20.98
C ALA A 60 -3.38 1.32 21.12
N GLY A 61 -2.32 1.12 20.32
CA GLY A 61 -1.49 -0.09 20.35
C GLY A 61 -0.78 -0.33 21.68
N LEU A 62 -0.48 0.73 22.43
CA LEU A 62 0.11 0.59 23.79
C LEU A 62 -0.85 -0.07 24.79
N PHE A 63 -2.17 0.02 24.57
CA PHE A 63 -3.21 -0.53 25.45
C PHE A 63 -3.77 -1.88 24.94
N GLU A 64 -3.33 -2.35 23.78
CA GLU A 64 -3.74 -3.65 23.25
C GLU A 64 -2.96 -4.81 23.90
N ARG A 65 -3.47 -6.04 23.75
CA ARG A 65 -2.74 -7.25 24.19
C ARG A 65 -1.35 -7.26 23.59
N ARG A 66 -0.39 -7.74 24.34
CA ARG A 66 1.02 -7.80 23.89
C ARG A 66 1.16 -8.80 22.74
N PRO A 67 1.51 -8.36 21.53
CA PRO A 67 1.67 -9.26 20.39
C PRO A 67 3.04 -9.94 20.43
N ASP A 68 3.21 -11.00 19.64
CA ASP A 68 4.52 -11.64 19.44
C ASP A 68 5.34 -10.93 18.37
N VAL A 69 4.67 -10.34 17.38
CA VAL A 69 5.27 -9.59 16.28
C VAL A 69 4.39 -8.40 15.93
N ILE A 70 4.99 -7.32 15.46
CA ILE A 70 4.27 -6.17 14.93
C ILE A 70 4.67 -6.01 13.46
N ALA A 71 3.69 -6.01 12.58
CA ALA A 71 3.85 -5.72 11.16
C ALA A 71 3.17 -4.41 10.81
N ALA A 72 3.77 -3.65 9.89
CA ALA A 72 3.14 -2.48 9.28
C ALA A 72 3.50 -2.38 7.80
N THR A 73 2.52 -1.93 7.01
CA THR A 73 2.60 -1.89 5.55
C THR A 73 2.87 -0.49 5.01
N SER A 74 3.56 -0.41 3.88
CA SER A 74 3.60 0.75 2.99
C SER A 74 2.62 0.53 1.82
N PRO A 75 2.12 1.59 1.13
CA PRO A 75 2.74 2.91 0.94
C PRO A 75 2.42 3.96 2.01
N GLN A 76 1.56 3.68 2.96
CA GLN A 76 1.27 4.66 4.02
C GLN A 76 2.44 4.68 5.02
N PHE A 77 3.48 5.45 4.67
CA PHE A 77 4.78 5.47 5.34
C PHE A 77 4.70 5.73 6.86
N PHE A 78 3.85 6.67 7.29
CA PHE A 78 3.69 6.99 8.71
C PHE A 78 3.08 5.83 9.52
N ALA A 79 2.31 4.94 8.89
CA ALA A 79 1.85 3.71 9.55
C ALA A 79 3.04 2.81 9.92
N ALA A 80 4.03 2.71 9.03
CA ALA A 80 5.25 1.94 9.30
C ALA A 80 6.09 2.57 10.42
N VAL A 81 6.19 3.91 10.47
CA VAL A 81 6.84 4.64 11.58
C VAL A 81 6.14 4.32 12.90
N GLY A 82 4.81 4.44 12.96
CA GLY A 82 4.03 4.13 14.16
C GLY A 82 4.17 2.66 14.58
N GLY A 83 4.16 1.75 13.63
CA GLY A 83 4.39 0.31 13.86
C GLY A 83 5.77 0.03 14.45
N TRP A 84 6.82 0.64 13.91
CA TRP A 84 8.18 0.53 14.44
C TRP A 84 8.30 1.14 15.86
N MET A 85 7.71 2.31 16.10
CA MET A 85 7.69 2.93 17.44
C MET A 85 7.01 1.99 18.45
N LEU A 86 5.86 1.45 18.09
CA LEU A 86 5.12 0.51 18.94
C LEU A 86 5.94 -0.77 19.21
N ALA A 87 6.58 -1.33 18.19
CA ALA A 87 7.43 -2.51 18.32
C ALA A 87 8.60 -2.27 19.29
N THR A 88 9.25 -1.11 19.16
CA THR A 88 10.35 -0.68 20.04
C THR A 88 9.86 -0.54 21.49
N CYS A 89 8.76 0.18 21.73
CA CYS A 89 8.19 0.37 23.07
C CYS A 89 7.74 -0.96 23.71
N ARG A 90 7.17 -1.84 22.90
CA ARG A 90 6.68 -3.16 23.36
C ARG A 90 7.78 -4.22 23.40
N ARG A 91 9.00 -3.91 22.94
CA ARG A 91 10.13 -4.83 22.80
C ARG A 91 9.72 -6.08 22.01
N ARG A 92 9.21 -5.84 20.79
CA ARG A 92 8.78 -6.91 19.88
C ARG A 92 9.45 -6.78 18.52
N PRO A 93 9.64 -7.89 17.79
CA PRO A 93 10.12 -7.84 16.42
C PRO A 93 9.21 -7.00 15.56
N PHE A 94 9.80 -6.16 14.69
CA PHE A 94 9.08 -5.38 13.71
C PHE A 94 9.29 -5.96 12.31
N VAL A 95 8.22 -6.19 11.58
CA VAL A 95 8.22 -6.62 10.18
C VAL A 95 7.70 -5.47 9.33
N PHE A 96 8.52 -5.05 8.37
CA PHE A 96 8.12 -4.04 7.39
C PHE A 96 7.54 -4.73 6.16
N GLU A 97 6.27 -4.50 5.84
CA GLU A 97 5.63 -4.96 4.62
C GLU A 97 5.76 -3.89 3.53
N LEU A 98 6.59 -4.18 2.52
CA LEU A 98 6.92 -3.26 1.44
C LEU A 98 6.04 -3.53 0.23
N GLY A 99 4.92 -2.81 0.13
CA GLY A 99 4.00 -2.87 -1.01
C GLY A 99 4.35 -1.88 -2.12
N ASP A 100 5.11 -0.80 -1.81
CA ASP A 100 5.55 0.20 -2.79
C ASP A 100 6.89 0.83 -2.34
N LEU A 101 7.76 1.15 -3.31
CA LEU A 101 9.05 1.82 -3.10
C LEU A 101 8.83 3.34 -2.93
N TRP A 102 8.22 3.73 -1.85
CA TRP A 102 8.01 5.13 -1.52
C TRP A 102 9.25 5.67 -0.74
N PRO A 103 9.81 6.86 -1.01
CA PRO A 103 9.30 7.91 -1.90
C PRO A 103 9.78 7.81 -3.36
N ALA A 104 10.58 6.84 -3.73
CA ALA A 104 11.15 6.73 -5.08
C ALA A 104 10.06 6.64 -6.17
N SER A 105 8.97 5.92 -5.92
CA SER A 105 7.84 5.79 -6.85
C SER A 105 7.18 7.12 -7.18
N ILE A 106 7.04 8.03 -6.21
CA ILE A 106 6.45 9.36 -6.40
C ILE A 106 7.31 10.24 -7.32
N VAL A 107 8.63 10.13 -7.17
CA VAL A 107 9.57 10.85 -8.04
C VAL A 107 9.55 10.26 -9.44
N ALA A 108 9.54 8.94 -9.56
CA ALA A 108 9.56 8.24 -10.84
C ALA A 108 8.35 8.58 -11.73
N VAL A 109 7.17 8.80 -11.13
CA VAL A 109 5.95 9.22 -11.87
C VAL A 109 5.86 10.75 -12.06
N GLY A 110 6.88 11.50 -11.66
CA GLY A 110 6.91 12.96 -11.80
C GLY A 110 5.97 13.74 -10.86
N ALA A 111 5.35 13.07 -9.89
CA ALA A 111 4.40 13.70 -8.97
C ALA A 111 5.08 14.62 -7.95
N MET A 112 6.37 14.42 -7.68
CA MET A 112 7.19 15.30 -6.84
C MET A 112 8.60 15.46 -7.42
N LYS A 113 9.16 16.67 -7.29
CA LYS A 113 10.56 16.92 -7.61
C LYS A 113 11.47 16.49 -6.45
N PRO A 114 12.71 16.03 -6.72
CA PRO A 114 13.70 15.80 -5.70
C PRO A 114 13.89 17.03 -4.79
N SER A 115 13.82 16.81 -3.47
CA SER A 115 13.93 17.89 -2.48
C SER A 115 14.70 17.42 -1.24
N PRO A 116 15.25 18.32 -0.42
CA PRO A 116 15.86 17.94 0.85
C PRO A 116 14.92 17.18 1.79
N ALA A 117 13.64 17.57 1.81
CA ALA A 117 12.61 16.86 2.59
C ALA A 117 12.44 15.42 2.12
N LEU A 118 12.42 15.19 0.81
CA LEU A 118 12.30 13.85 0.24
C LEU A 118 13.50 12.97 0.61
N ARG A 119 14.72 13.54 0.61
CA ARG A 119 15.93 12.83 1.06
C ARG A 119 15.88 12.47 2.55
N LEU A 120 15.28 13.33 3.38
CA LEU A 120 15.07 13.00 4.80
C LEU A 120 14.12 11.81 4.96
N VAL A 121 13.04 11.80 4.22
CA VAL A 121 12.07 10.68 4.22
C VAL A 121 12.73 9.39 3.74
N GLU A 122 13.54 9.45 2.70
CA GLU A 122 14.31 8.29 2.21
C GLU A 122 15.30 7.75 3.26
N ARG A 123 15.98 8.63 3.98
CA ARG A 123 16.86 8.22 5.09
C ARG A 123 16.07 7.53 6.21
N LEU A 124 14.89 8.04 6.54
CA LEU A 124 14.02 7.43 7.54
C LEU A 124 13.48 6.08 7.06
N GLU A 125 13.14 5.96 5.78
CA GLU A 125 12.75 4.70 5.15
C GLU A 125 13.86 3.63 5.30
N LEU A 126 15.09 3.96 4.88
CA LEU A 126 16.24 3.07 5.01
C LEU A 126 16.55 2.72 6.47
N PHE A 127 16.35 3.66 7.39
CA PHE A 127 16.48 3.41 8.82
C PHE A 127 15.47 2.35 9.28
N LEU A 128 14.20 2.47 8.87
CA LEU A 128 13.16 1.49 9.22
C LEU A 128 13.50 0.10 8.68
N TYR A 129 13.95 -0.03 7.44
CA TYR A 129 14.37 -1.32 6.88
C TYR A 129 15.51 -1.94 7.67
N ARG A 130 16.54 -1.15 8.02
CA ARG A 130 17.68 -1.64 8.82
C ARG A 130 17.28 -2.07 10.22
N ARG A 131 16.29 -1.38 10.82
CA ARG A 131 15.77 -1.68 12.18
C ARG A 131 14.71 -2.78 12.20
N SER A 132 14.16 -3.15 11.06
CA SER A 132 13.21 -4.26 10.96
C SER A 132 13.90 -5.60 11.24
N ALA A 133 13.18 -6.51 11.88
CA ALA A 133 13.58 -7.92 12.00
C ALA A 133 13.50 -8.62 10.63
N ALA A 134 12.51 -8.25 9.82
CA ALA A 134 12.38 -8.70 8.44
C ALA A 134 11.68 -7.64 7.59
N VAL A 135 11.92 -7.67 6.27
CA VAL A 135 11.23 -6.89 5.25
C VAL A 135 10.55 -7.86 4.29
N ALA A 136 9.23 -7.82 4.24
CA ALA A 136 8.42 -8.56 3.27
C ALA A 136 8.30 -7.70 2.00
N ALA A 137 9.09 -7.98 0.98
CA ALA A 137 9.10 -7.26 -0.29
C ALA A 137 8.13 -7.91 -1.27
N LEU A 138 7.31 -7.10 -1.94
CA LEU A 138 6.28 -7.58 -2.86
C LEU A 138 6.86 -8.31 -4.09
N THR A 139 8.03 -7.89 -4.57
CA THR A 139 8.64 -8.43 -5.81
C THR A 139 10.13 -8.70 -5.65
N ARG A 140 10.69 -9.52 -6.55
CA ARG A 140 12.14 -9.71 -6.65
C ARG A 140 12.87 -8.41 -6.97
N ALA A 141 12.30 -7.56 -7.84
CA ALA A 141 12.87 -6.26 -8.19
C ALA A 141 12.96 -5.33 -6.96
N PHE A 142 11.96 -5.37 -6.07
CA PHE A 142 12.01 -4.63 -4.79
C PHE A 142 13.14 -5.16 -3.90
N ARG A 143 13.28 -6.48 -3.77
CA ARG A 143 14.37 -7.09 -3.02
C ARG A 143 15.73 -6.63 -3.55
N GLU A 144 15.95 -6.68 -4.87
CA GLU A 144 17.18 -6.24 -5.50
C GLU A 144 17.46 -4.75 -5.31
N ASN A 145 16.42 -3.91 -5.38
CA ASN A 145 16.52 -2.48 -5.08
C ASN A 145 17.02 -2.24 -3.65
N LEU A 146 16.44 -2.91 -2.67
CA LEU A 146 16.84 -2.79 -1.28
C LEU A 146 18.28 -3.25 -1.04
N ILE A 147 18.71 -4.35 -1.67
CA ILE A 147 20.09 -4.85 -1.58
C ILE A 147 21.06 -3.81 -2.13
N ARG A 148 20.79 -3.23 -3.30
CA ARG A 148 21.61 -2.14 -3.87
C ARG A 148 21.68 -0.91 -2.96
N ARG A 149 20.64 -0.66 -2.16
CA ARG A 149 20.60 0.43 -1.16
C ARG A 149 21.20 0.05 0.20
N GLY A 150 21.88 -1.12 0.29
CA GLY A 150 22.62 -1.55 1.47
C GLY A 150 21.77 -2.15 2.60
N ILE A 151 20.63 -2.76 2.25
CA ILE A 151 19.84 -3.55 3.19
C ILE A 151 20.30 -5.02 3.13
N ASP A 152 20.52 -5.62 4.30
CA ASP A 152 20.96 -7.01 4.44
C ASP A 152 20.00 -7.98 3.71
N PRO A 153 20.49 -8.76 2.72
CA PRO A 153 19.68 -9.72 1.97
C PRO A 153 19.01 -10.77 2.86
N ALA A 154 19.63 -11.11 4.02
CA ALA A 154 19.09 -12.09 4.95
C ALA A 154 17.78 -11.65 5.61
N LYS A 155 17.54 -10.34 5.69
CA LYS A 155 16.30 -9.76 6.23
C LYS A 155 15.18 -9.70 5.22
N ILE A 156 15.45 -9.78 3.92
CA ILE A 156 14.46 -9.53 2.88
C ILE A 156 13.86 -10.84 2.39
N ARG A 157 12.55 -10.96 2.51
CA ARG A 157 11.75 -12.07 1.98
C ARG A 157 10.82 -11.56 0.90
N VAL A 158 10.72 -12.27 -0.22
CA VAL A 158 9.75 -11.93 -1.28
C VAL A 158 8.43 -12.61 -0.94
N VAL A 159 7.42 -11.79 -0.65
CA VAL A 159 6.05 -12.22 -0.36
C VAL A 159 5.12 -11.53 -1.36
N ARG A 160 4.65 -12.28 -2.34
CA ARG A 160 3.76 -11.77 -3.39
C ARG A 160 2.34 -11.65 -2.89
N ASN A 161 1.59 -10.71 -3.45
CA ASN A 161 0.14 -10.67 -3.20
C ASN A 161 -0.51 -11.98 -3.64
N GLY A 162 -1.39 -12.47 -2.79
CA GLY A 162 -2.21 -13.63 -3.07
C GLY A 162 -3.42 -13.27 -3.94
N VAL A 163 -4.04 -14.29 -4.50
CA VAL A 163 -5.31 -14.22 -5.21
C VAL A 163 -6.18 -15.39 -4.81
N ASP A 164 -7.48 -15.17 -4.72
CA ASP A 164 -8.44 -16.24 -4.54
C ASP A 164 -8.59 -17.02 -5.85
N THR A 165 -7.94 -18.19 -5.93
CA THR A 165 -7.95 -19.05 -7.11
C THR A 165 -9.30 -19.73 -7.37
N GLY A 166 -10.18 -19.79 -6.37
CA GLY A 166 -11.57 -20.24 -6.54
C GLY A 166 -12.42 -19.21 -7.30
N ARG A 167 -12.13 -17.94 -7.09
CA ARG A 167 -12.81 -16.82 -7.76
C ARG A 167 -12.14 -16.44 -9.09
N TYR A 168 -10.81 -16.45 -9.14
CA TYR A 168 -10.01 -16.00 -10.29
C TYR A 168 -9.25 -17.20 -10.87
N GLY A 169 -9.67 -17.67 -12.02
CA GLY A 169 -9.07 -18.79 -12.75
C GLY A 169 -9.32 -18.66 -14.25
N ARG A 170 -8.67 -19.52 -15.02
CA ARG A 170 -8.94 -19.61 -16.46
C ARG A 170 -10.38 -20.05 -16.67
N ARG A 171 -11.10 -19.32 -17.48
CA ARG A 171 -12.47 -19.63 -17.91
C ARG A 171 -12.53 -19.67 -19.43
N ALA A 172 -13.47 -20.40 -19.98
CA ALA A 172 -13.80 -20.31 -21.38
C ALA A 172 -14.21 -18.87 -21.73
N ARG A 173 -13.94 -18.45 -22.97
CA ARG A 173 -14.37 -17.15 -23.47
C ARG A 173 -15.90 -17.08 -23.44
N ASP A 174 -16.42 -15.98 -22.92
CA ASP A 174 -17.85 -15.67 -23.02
C ASP A 174 -18.15 -15.24 -24.46
N THR A 175 -18.73 -16.15 -25.23
CA THR A 175 -19.02 -15.93 -26.65
C THR A 175 -20.20 -14.98 -26.84
N ALA A 176 -21.15 -14.95 -25.90
CA ALA A 176 -22.30 -14.07 -25.97
C ALA A 176 -21.83 -12.61 -25.78
N LEU A 177 -21.08 -12.34 -24.72
CA LEU A 177 -20.49 -11.03 -24.45
C LEU A 177 -19.54 -10.59 -25.57
N ALA A 178 -18.73 -11.51 -26.09
CA ALA A 178 -17.84 -11.22 -27.20
C ALA A 178 -18.60 -10.83 -28.49
N GLY A 179 -19.74 -11.48 -28.73
CA GLY A 179 -20.64 -11.13 -29.86
C GLY A 179 -21.28 -9.76 -29.67
N GLU A 180 -21.82 -9.47 -28.47
CA GLU A 180 -22.42 -8.18 -28.11
C GLU A 180 -21.44 -7.01 -28.32
N TRP A 181 -20.18 -7.21 -27.98
CA TRP A 181 -19.15 -6.17 -28.11
C TRP A 181 -18.43 -6.17 -29.46
N GLY A 182 -18.85 -7.00 -30.43
CA GLY A 182 -18.22 -7.08 -31.76
C GLY A 182 -16.78 -7.61 -31.70
N LEU A 183 -16.46 -8.46 -30.73
CA LEU A 183 -15.12 -8.99 -30.48
C LEU A 183 -15.00 -10.47 -30.82
N ALA A 184 -16.03 -11.12 -31.40
CA ALA A 184 -16.09 -12.57 -31.60
C ALA A 184 -14.85 -13.15 -32.26
N ASP A 185 -14.40 -12.55 -33.36
CA ASP A 185 -13.27 -13.01 -34.18
C ASP A 185 -11.97 -12.23 -33.92
N LYS A 186 -11.88 -11.51 -32.77
CA LYS A 186 -10.71 -10.68 -32.48
C LYS A 186 -9.88 -11.28 -31.36
N PHE A 187 -8.56 -11.12 -31.47
CA PHE A 187 -7.65 -11.25 -30.34
C PHE A 187 -7.78 -9.99 -29.46
N VAL A 188 -8.22 -10.16 -28.24
CA VAL A 188 -8.53 -9.05 -27.34
C VAL A 188 -7.41 -8.89 -26.28
N VAL A 189 -6.80 -7.74 -26.25
CA VAL A 189 -5.92 -7.31 -25.16
C VAL A 189 -6.70 -6.31 -24.31
N GLY A 190 -6.98 -6.67 -23.06
CA GLY A 190 -7.76 -5.84 -22.12
C GLY A 190 -6.92 -5.35 -20.95
N TYR A 191 -7.12 -4.09 -20.57
CA TYR A 191 -6.68 -3.56 -19.30
C TYR A 191 -7.91 -3.16 -18.46
N VAL A 192 -8.03 -3.80 -17.29
CA VAL A 192 -9.10 -3.50 -16.34
C VAL A 192 -8.45 -3.09 -15.02
N GLY A 193 -8.58 -1.82 -14.66
CA GLY A 193 -7.94 -1.28 -13.46
C GLY A 193 -7.96 0.25 -13.42
N THR A 194 -7.24 0.82 -12.46
CA THR A 194 -7.11 2.27 -12.31
C THR A 194 -6.28 2.88 -13.43
N HIS A 195 -6.77 3.94 -14.06
CA HIS A 195 -6.08 4.70 -15.09
C HIS A 195 -5.25 5.83 -14.45
N GLY A 196 -4.24 5.47 -13.66
CA GLY A 196 -3.36 6.45 -13.02
C GLY A 196 -2.11 6.74 -13.84
N MET A 197 -1.46 7.88 -13.58
CA MET A 197 -0.22 8.30 -14.26
C MET A 197 0.88 7.24 -14.22
N ALA A 198 0.99 6.50 -13.11
CA ALA A 198 1.98 5.45 -12.94
C ALA A 198 1.82 4.26 -13.90
N HIS A 199 0.64 4.08 -14.49
CA HIS A 199 0.36 2.97 -15.40
C HIS A 199 0.77 3.27 -16.85
N ALA A 200 0.96 4.57 -17.19
CA ALA A 200 1.40 5.04 -18.50
C ALA A 200 0.65 4.37 -19.67
N LEU A 201 -0.69 4.28 -19.57
CA LEU A 201 -1.53 3.54 -20.53
C LEU A 201 -1.46 4.08 -21.95
N ASP A 202 -1.01 5.33 -22.12
CA ASP A 202 -0.72 5.90 -23.44
C ASP A 202 0.30 5.06 -24.24
N ASN A 203 1.26 4.43 -23.53
CA ASN A 203 2.21 3.51 -24.15
C ASN A 203 1.54 2.23 -24.67
N VAL A 204 0.49 1.76 -24.01
CA VAL A 204 -0.28 0.58 -24.44
C VAL A 204 -1.05 0.92 -25.71
N VAL A 205 -1.67 2.10 -25.76
CA VAL A 205 -2.39 2.58 -26.95
C VAL A 205 -1.42 2.79 -28.13
N ALA A 206 -0.26 3.41 -27.88
CA ALA A 206 0.76 3.59 -28.90
C ALA A 206 1.35 2.26 -29.41
N ALA A 207 1.50 1.27 -28.53
CA ALA A 207 1.92 -0.07 -28.94
C ALA A 207 0.85 -0.76 -29.81
N ALA A 208 -0.43 -0.64 -29.45
CA ALA A 208 -1.53 -1.19 -30.24
C ALA A 208 -1.60 -0.55 -31.64
N ASP A 209 -1.34 0.76 -31.75
CA ASP A 209 -1.32 1.45 -33.04
C ASP A 209 -0.21 0.92 -33.96
N ARG A 210 0.97 0.62 -33.41
CA ARG A 210 2.10 0.02 -34.18
C ARG A 210 1.83 -1.42 -34.63
N LEU A 211 0.86 -2.09 -34.04
CA LEU A 211 0.48 -3.48 -34.40
C LEU A 211 -0.64 -3.53 -35.45
N ARG A 212 -1.08 -2.41 -35.99
CA ARG A 212 -2.12 -2.33 -37.02
C ARG A 212 -1.62 -2.62 -38.43
N GLY A 213 -0.30 -2.75 -38.63
CA GLY A 213 0.36 -2.97 -39.91
C GLY A 213 0.65 -4.42 -40.22
#